data_fe2826309b96883ffd8e8225179ec6a2
#
_entry.id   fe2826309b96883ffd8e8225179ec6a2
#
_cell.length_a   1.000
_cell.length_b   1.000
_cell.length_c   1.000
_cell.angle_alpha   90.00
_cell.angle_beta   90.00
_cell.angle_gamma   90.00
#
_symmetry.space_group_name_H-M   'P 1'
#
loop_
_entity.id
_entity.type
_entity.pdbx_description
1 polymer ?
#
loop_
_entity_poly.entity_id
_entity_poly.type
_entity_poly.pdbx_seq_one_letter_code
_entity_poly.pdbx_strand_id
1 'polypeptide(L)'
;MKSAEAVHRAAEILRKGGIVAFPTETVYGLGADTFNPIAVARIFEVKKRPHFDPLIVHVASQRDLDKLVSEIPSGARKVIEQFWPGPLTIVLLKKAEVPEIVTSGLPTVAVRMPRHPMALSLIERAGSPIVGPSANPCLLY
;
A
#
# COMPACT_ATOMS: atom_id res chain seq x y z
N MET A 1 14.94 13.85 -14.65
CA MET A 1 13.50 13.69 -14.84
C MET A 1 12.75 14.49 -13.77
N LYS A 2 11.74 15.25 -14.19
CA LYS A 2 10.93 16.04 -13.26
C LYS A 2 10.06 15.10 -12.42
N SER A 3 9.80 15.49 -11.18
CA SER A 3 8.98 14.69 -10.25
C SER A 3 7.63 14.29 -10.83
N ALA A 4 6.94 15.24 -11.52
CA ALA A 4 5.64 14.95 -12.12
C ALA A 4 5.71 13.89 -13.21
N GLU A 5 6.76 13.89 -14.02
CA GLU A 5 6.97 12.90 -15.08
C GLU A 5 7.29 11.54 -14.48
N ALA A 6 8.09 11.51 -13.41
CA ALA A 6 8.44 10.28 -12.72
C ALA A 6 7.19 9.64 -12.10
N VAL A 7 6.34 10.44 -11.46
CA VAL A 7 5.09 9.96 -10.87
C VAL A 7 4.14 9.44 -11.94
N HIS A 8 4.00 10.15 -13.05
CA HIS A 8 3.15 9.72 -14.16
C HIS A 8 3.60 8.36 -14.72
N ARG A 9 4.91 8.21 -14.97
CA ARG A 9 5.47 6.96 -15.49
C ARG A 9 5.31 5.82 -14.49
N ALA A 10 5.57 6.09 -13.21
CA ALA A 10 5.40 5.09 -12.15
C ALA A 10 3.94 4.63 -12.06
N ALA A 11 3.00 5.56 -12.13
CA ALA A 11 1.57 5.24 -12.10
C ALA A 11 1.17 4.34 -13.28
N GLU A 12 1.71 4.58 -14.47
CA GLU A 12 1.45 3.73 -15.63
C GLU A 12 1.98 2.31 -15.41
N ILE A 13 3.18 2.19 -14.84
CA ILE A 13 3.77 0.88 -14.53
C ILE A 13 2.86 0.13 -13.56
N LEU A 14 2.39 0.80 -12.51
CA LEU A 14 1.49 0.19 -11.54
C LEU A 14 0.16 -0.26 -12.19
N ARG A 15 -0.43 0.59 -13.02
CA ARG A 15 -1.68 0.26 -13.71
C ARG A 15 -1.54 -0.95 -14.63
N LYS A 16 -0.34 -1.19 -15.16
CA LYS A 16 -0.05 -2.34 -16.05
C LYS A 16 0.40 -3.58 -15.28
N GLY A 17 0.36 -3.55 -13.96
CA GLY A 17 0.73 -4.70 -13.13
C GLY A 17 2.20 -4.81 -12.82
N GLY A 18 2.96 -3.74 -13.02
CA GLY A 18 4.37 -3.70 -12.64
C GLY A 18 4.57 -3.30 -11.19
N ILE A 19 5.81 -3.30 -10.75
CA ILE A 19 6.21 -2.88 -9.41
C ILE A 19 7.09 -1.64 -9.48
N VAL A 20 6.99 -0.77 -8.47
CA VAL A 20 7.71 0.51 -8.43
C VAL A 20 8.21 0.79 -7.03
N ALA A 21 9.47 1.25 -6.92
CA ALA A 21 9.97 1.78 -5.65
C ALA A 21 9.47 3.22 -5.51
N PHE A 22 8.92 3.56 -4.36
CA PHE A 22 8.42 4.90 -4.10
C PHE A 22 8.83 5.41 -2.72
N PRO A 23 9.06 6.72 -2.57
CA PRO A 23 9.48 7.29 -1.29
C PRO A 23 8.31 7.49 -0.34
N THR A 24 8.58 7.34 0.96
CA THR A 24 7.69 7.79 2.02
C THR A 24 8.51 8.63 3.00
N GLU A 25 7.88 9.16 4.04
CA GLU A 25 8.63 9.92 5.04
C GLU A 25 9.51 9.02 5.92
N THR A 26 9.33 7.72 5.86
CA THR A 26 10.14 6.77 6.63
C THR A 26 11.19 6.08 5.76
N VAL A 27 10.77 5.13 4.92
CA VAL A 27 11.66 4.36 4.04
C VAL A 27 11.05 4.29 2.65
N TYR A 28 11.84 3.88 1.65
CA TYR A 28 11.30 3.56 0.32
C TYR A 28 10.46 2.29 0.42
N GLY A 29 9.27 2.34 -0.20
CA GLY A 29 8.41 1.18 -0.34
C GLY A 29 8.55 0.58 -1.73
N LEU A 30 8.32 -0.73 -1.83
CA LEU A 30 8.22 -1.41 -3.12
C LEU A 30 6.74 -1.62 -3.41
N GLY A 31 6.22 -0.87 -4.39
CA GLY A 31 4.78 -0.78 -4.63
C GLY A 31 4.25 -1.66 -5.72
N ALA A 32 3.02 -2.12 -5.53
CA ALA A 32 2.22 -2.80 -6.53
C ALA A 32 0.76 -2.46 -6.29
N ASP A 33 -0.07 -2.58 -7.33
CA ASP A 33 -1.51 -2.39 -7.20
C ASP A 33 -2.08 -3.46 -6.26
N THR A 34 -2.68 -3.02 -5.16
CA THR A 34 -3.24 -3.90 -4.14
C THR A 34 -4.25 -4.89 -4.72
N PHE A 35 -5.01 -4.49 -5.72
CA PHE A 35 -6.06 -5.33 -6.31
C PHE A 35 -5.59 -6.20 -7.46
N ASN A 36 -4.29 -6.22 -7.75
CA ASN A 36 -3.70 -7.09 -8.75
C ASN A 36 -2.86 -8.17 -8.06
N PRO A 37 -3.42 -9.37 -7.82
CA PRO A 37 -2.70 -10.41 -7.07
C PRO A 37 -1.42 -10.89 -7.76
N ILE A 38 -1.34 -10.81 -9.08
CA ILE A 38 -0.12 -11.20 -9.82
C ILE A 38 0.99 -10.19 -9.54
N ALA A 39 0.67 -8.90 -9.54
CA ALA A 39 1.64 -7.85 -9.21
C ALA A 39 2.11 -7.96 -7.76
N VAL A 40 1.19 -8.23 -6.83
CA VAL A 40 1.52 -8.43 -5.42
C VAL A 40 2.45 -9.64 -5.25
N ALA A 41 2.18 -10.73 -5.97
CA ALA A 41 3.03 -11.92 -5.93
C ALA A 41 4.47 -11.61 -6.34
N ARG A 42 4.67 -10.71 -7.31
CA ARG A 42 6.00 -10.28 -7.73
C ARG A 42 6.78 -9.61 -6.61
N ILE A 43 6.11 -8.87 -5.74
CA ILE A 43 6.76 -8.26 -4.58
C ILE A 43 7.34 -9.33 -3.67
N PHE A 44 6.58 -10.38 -3.39
CA PHE A 44 7.06 -11.48 -2.56
C PHE A 44 8.28 -12.17 -3.20
N GLU A 45 8.24 -12.40 -4.51
CA GLU A 45 9.36 -13.00 -5.24
C GLU A 45 10.61 -12.14 -5.19
N VAL A 46 10.49 -10.86 -5.54
CA VAL A 46 11.62 -9.93 -5.61
C VAL A 46 12.27 -9.74 -4.25
N LYS A 47 11.48 -9.66 -3.19
CA LYS A 47 11.99 -9.48 -1.83
C LYS A 47 12.38 -10.79 -1.17
N LYS A 48 12.03 -11.93 -1.72
CA LYS A 48 12.16 -13.23 -1.08
C LYS A 48 11.43 -13.24 0.25
N ARG A 49 10.26 -12.57 0.27
CA ARG A 49 9.44 -12.40 1.47
C ARG A 49 8.61 -13.65 1.73
N PRO A 50 8.51 -14.11 2.99
CA PRO A 50 7.63 -15.23 3.32
C PRO A 50 6.17 -14.87 3.04
N HIS A 51 5.41 -15.80 2.45
CA HIS A 51 4.01 -15.59 2.09
C HIS A 51 3.09 -15.42 3.31
N PHE A 52 3.53 -15.80 4.50
CA PHE A 52 2.76 -15.61 5.72
C PHE A 52 2.95 -14.22 6.36
N ASP A 53 3.75 -13.36 5.74
CA ASP A 53 4.07 -12.03 6.26
C ASP A 53 3.24 -10.99 5.51
N PRO A 54 2.14 -10.49 6.11
CA PRO A 54 1.23 -9.60 5.41
C PRO A 54 1.85 -8.25 5.04
N LEU A 55 1.28 -7.61 4.02
CA LEU A 55 1.78 -6.35 3.50
C LEU A 55 0.96 -5.18 4.04
N ILE A 56 1.62 -4.02 4.16
CA ILE A 56 0.93 -2.77 4.49
C ILE A 56 0.44 -2.13 3.20
N VAL A 57 -0.82 -1.72 3.18
CA VAL A 57 -1.43 -1.03 2.05
C VAL A 57 -1.39 0.47 2.29
N HIS A 58 -0.96 1.21 1.28
CA HIS A 58 -0.87 2.67 1.33
C HIS A 58 -2.05 3.30 0.60
N VAL A 59 -2.68 4.29 1.24
CA VAL A 59 -3.82 5.01 0.69
C VAL A 59 -3.51 6.51 0.60
N ALA A 60 -4.24 7.21 -0.27
CA ALA A 60 -4.10 8.66 -0.43
C ALA A 60 -5.37 9.42 -0.02
N SER A 61 -6.45 8.70 0.26
CA SER A 61 -7.74 9.33 0.57
C SER A 61 -8.65 8.39 1.36
N GLN A 62 -9.72 8.96 1.90
CA GLN A 62 -10.80 8.19 2.53
C GLN A 62 -11.44 7.22 1.53
N ARG A 63 -11.54 7.61 0.26
CA ARG A 63 -12.11 6.76 -0.79
C ARG A 63 -11.30 5.48 -0.95
N ASP A 64 -9.96 5.60 -0.89
CA ASP A 64 -9.08 4.43 -0.97
C ASP A 64 -9.31 3.50 0.21
N LEU A 65 -9.44 4.06 1.41
CA LEU A 65 -9.69 3.28 2.62
C LEU A 65 -11.02 2.52 2.50
N ASP A 66 -12.05 3.16 1.97
CA ASP A 66 -13.36 2.55 1.80
C ASP A 66 -13.36 1.36 0.84
N LYS A 67 -12.39 1.29 -0.07
CA LYS A 67 -12.22 0.14 -0.97
C LYS A 67 -11.63 -1.07 -0.24
N LEU A 68 -10.96 -0.85 0.88
CA LEU A 68 -10.19 -1.89 1.58
C LEU A 68 -10.91 -2.48 2.78
N VAL A 69 -11.69 -1.67 3.49
CA VAL A 69 -12.27 -2.06 4.78
C VAL A 69 -13.77 -2.03 4.76
N SER A 70 -14.38 -2.98 5.48
CA SER A 70 -15.83 -3.09 5.54
C SER A 70 -16.47 -2.05 6.45
N GLU A 71 -15.77 -1.65 7.52
CA GLU A 71 -16.23 -0.60 8.41
C GLU A 71 -15.04 0.04 9.12
N ILE A 72 -15.24 1.29 9.58
CA ILE A 72 -14.24 2.02 10.35
C ILE A 72 -14.84 2.31 11.71
N PRO A 73 -14.44 1.59 12.76
CA PRO A 73 -14.91 1.87 14.12
C PRO A 73 -14.65 3.32 14.53
N SER A 74 -15.49 3.88 15.40
CA SER A 74 -15.36 5.29 15.80
C SER A 74 -13.99 5.62 16.39
N GLY A 75 -13.42 4.70 17.18
CA GLY A 75 -12.09 4.90 17.75
C GLY A 75 -11.00 4.97 16.69
N ALA A 76 -11.09 4.11 15.67
CA ALA A 76 -10.15 4.12 14.54
C ALA A 76 -10.28 5.42 13.74
N ARG A 77 -11.52 5.88 13.53
CA ARG A 77 -11.77 7.12 12.80
C ARG A 77 -11.11 8.32 13.49
N LYS A 78 -11.22 8.40 14.82
CA LYS A 78 -10.59 9.47 15.60
C LYS A 78 -9.07 9.46 15.47
N VAL A 79 -8.47 8.28 15.51
CA VAL A 79 -7.02 8.12 15.39
C VAL A 79 -6.56 8.51 13.98
N ILE A 80 -7.30 8.11 12.95
CA ILE A 80 -7.03 8.47 11.57
C ILE A 80 -7.05 10.00 11.40
N GLU A 81 -8.09 10.65 11.90
CA GLU A 81 -8.24 12.10 11.79
C GLU A 81 -7.08 12.85 12.46
N GLN A 82 -6.53 12.30 13.52
CA GLN A 82 -5.47 12.94 14.28
C GLN A 82 -4.08 12.68 13.70
N PHE A 83 -3.83 11.48 13.16
CA PHE A 83 -2.47 11.04 12.82
C PHE A 83 -2.20 10.82 11.32
N TRP A 84 -3.23 10.72 10.49
CA TRP A 84 -3.01 10.61 9.05
C TRP A 84 -3.06 11.97 8.37
N PRO A 85 -2.18 12.20 7.37
CA PRO A 85 -1.09 11.34 6.91
C PRO A 85 0.06 11.27 7.92
N GLY A 86 0.74 10.11 7.94
CA GLY A 86 1.85 9.90 8.87
C GLY A 86 2.23 8.43 9.00
N PRO A 87 3.15 8.11 9.92
CA PRO A 87 3.69 6.75 10.04
C PRO A 87 2.76 5.75 10.75
N LEU A 88 1.57 6.17 11.14
CA LEU A 88 0.62 5.30 11.81
C LEU A 88 0.00 4.28 10.86
N THR A 89 0.12 3.00 11.18
CA THR A 89 -0.55 1.90 10.48
C THR A 89 -1.73 1.43 11.32
N ILE A 90 -2.89 1.26 10.70
CA ILE A 90 -4.10 0.78 11.35
C ILE A 90 -4.48 -0.56 10.75
N VAL A 91 -4.89 -1.50 11.59
CA VAL A 91 -5.33 -2.83 11.17
C VAL A 91 -6.83 -2.94 11.36
N LEU A 92 -7.55 -3.17 10.27
CA LEU A 92 -9.01 -3.22 10.26
C LEU A 92 -9.50 -4.44 9.46
N LEU A 93 -10.76 -4.82 9.66
CA LEU A 93 -11.37 -5.93 8.92
C LEU A 93 -11.44 -5.56 7.43
N LYS A 94 -10.92 -6.44 6.58
CA LYS A 94 -10.85 -6.21 5.14
C LYS A 94 -12.16 -6.57 4.44
N LYS A 95 -12.38 -5.93 3.29
CA LYS A 95 -13.40 -6.35 2.34
C LYS A 95 -12.94 -7.61 1.58
N ALA A 96 -13.90 -8.39 1.13
CA ALA A 96 -13.61 -9.62 0.38
C ALA A 96 -12.83 -9.37 -0.91
N GLU A 97 -12.98 -8.18 -1.50
CA GLU A 97 -12.29 -7.79 -2.73
C GLU A 97 -10.79 -7.65 -2.58
N VAL A 98 -10.29 -7.46 -1.35
CA VAL A 98 -8.85 -7.40 -1.11
C VAL A 98 -8.26 -8.81 -1.25
N PRO A 99 -7.31 -9.01 -2.18
CA PRO A 99 -6.75 -10.35 -2.42
C PRO A 99 -6.12 -10.94 -1.17
N GLU A 100 -6.32 -12.25 -0.98
CA GLU A 100 -5.78 -12.97 0.18
C GLU A 100 -4.26 -12.86 0.30
N ILE A 101 -3.56 -12.78 -0.82
CA ILE A 101 -2.09 -12.66 -0.81
C ILE A 101 -1.62 -11.38 -0.10
N VAL A 102 -2.41 -10.31 -0.14
CA VAL A 102 -2.08 -9.04 0.52
C VAL A 102 -2.05 -9.20 2.04
N THR A 103 -2.99 -9.98 2.58
CA THR A 103 -3.20 -10.12 4.02
C THR A 103 -2.72 -11.47 4.54
N SER A 104 -2.07 -12.27 3.71
CA SER A 104 -1.61 -13.62 4.06
C SER A 104 -2.74 -14.50 4.62
N GLY A 105 -3.94 -14.35 4.03
CA GLY A 105 -5.12 -15.12 4.45
C GLY A 105 -5.80 -14.61 5.71
N LEU A 106 -5.30 -13.52 6.32
CA LEU A 106 -5.92 -12.96 7.52
C LEU A 106 -7.19 -12.16 7.17
N PRO A 107 -8.15 -12.09 8.10
CA PRO A 107 -9.36 -11.31 7.87
C PRO A 107 -9.16 -9.80 7.98
N THR A 108 -7.96 -9.36 8.32
CA THR A 108 -7.62 -7.96 8.52
C THR A 108 -6.64 -7.47 7.48
N VAL A 109 -6.64 -6.16 7.24
CA VAL A 109 -5.69 -5.48 6.38
C VAL A 109 -5.04 -4.33 7.14
N ALA A 110 -3.73 -4.18 6.98
CA ALA A 110 -2.97 -3.10 7.57
C ALA A 110 -2.91 -1.94 6.57
N VAL A 111 -3.29 -0.75 7.00
CA VAL A 111 -3.42 0.42 6.12
C VAL A 111 -2.71 1.62 6.72
N ARG A 112 -2.06 2.39 5.86
CA ARG A 112 -1.37 3.62 6.24
C ARG A 112 -1.54 4.69 5.16
N MET A 113 -1.65 5.96 5.57
CA MET A 113 -1.60 7.09 4.63
C MET A 113 -0.25 7.77 4.81
N PRO A 114 0.69 7.61 3.86
CA PRO A 114 2.04 8.15 4.02
C PRO A 114 2.05 9.68 3.95
N ARG A 115 2.93 10.30 4.72
CA ARG A 115 3.14 11.75 4.66
C ARG A 115 4.28 12.05 3.69
N HIS A 116 4.00 11.94 2.43
CA HIS A 116 4.96 12.26 1.38
C HIS A 116 4.19 12.64 0.12
N PRO A 117 4.35 13.88 -0.39
CA PRO A 117 3.57 14.34 -1.53
C PRO A 117 3.70 13.45 -2.76
N MET A 118 4.89 12.92 -3.03
CA MET A 118 5.11 12.05 -4.19
C MET A 118 4.37 10.73 -4.03
N ALA A 119 4.39 10.14 -2.83
CA ALA A 119 3.67 8.89 -2.56
C ALA A 119 2.16 9.09 -2.74
N LEU A 120 1.62 10.17 -2.17
CA LEU A 120 0.20 10.48 -2.29
C LEU A 120 -0.21 10.72 -3.75
N SER A 121 0.60 11.47 -4.50
CA SER A 121 0.36 11.73 -5.91
C SER A 121 0.40 10.43 -6.73
N LEU A 122 1.34 9.55 -6.44
CA LEU A 122 1.46 8.27 -7.12
C LEU A 122 0.22 7.41 -6.93
N ILE A 123 -0.26 7.29 -5.68
CA ILE A 123 -1.46 6.50 -5.37
C ILE A 123 -2.67 7.07 -6.10
N GLU A 124 -2.84 8.39 -6.07
CA GLU A 124 -3.94 9.06 -6.78
C GLU A 124 -3.90 8.81 -8.28
N ARG A 125 -2.73 8.96 -8.89
CA ARG A 125 -2.56 8.76 -10.34
C ARG A 125 -2.69 7.31 -10.75
N ALA A 126 -2.26 6.38 -9.90
CA ALA A 126 -2.45 4.96 -10.16
C ALA A 126 -3.92 4.55 -10.05
N GLY A 127 -4.73 5.34 -9.33
CA GLY A 127 -6.16 5.11 -9.17
C GLY A 127 -6.50 3.92 -8.28
N SER A 128 -5.56 3.48 -7.46
CA SER A 128 -5.72 2.31 -6.60
C SER A 128 -4.79 2.40 -5.39
N PRO A 129 -5.21 1.89 -4.22
CA PRO A 129 -4.30 1.70 -3.10
C PRO A 129 -3.11 0.83 -3.52
N ILE A 130 -1.95 1.09 -2.93
CA ILE A 130 -0.69 0.43 -3.31
C ILE A 130 -0.14 -0.31 -2.10
N VAL A 131 0.13 -1.62 -2.23
CA VAL A 131 0.90 -2.33 -1.21
C VAL A 131 2.33 -1.77 -1.23
N GLY A 132 2.97 -1.70 -0.06
CA GLY A 132 4.27 -1.07 -0.01
C GLY A 132 5.15 -1.54 1.15
N PRO A 133 5.63 -2.79 1.14
CA PRO A 133 6.68 -3.17 2.07
C PRO A 133 7.96 -2.41 1.76
N SER A 134 8.91 -2.39 2.70
CA SER A 134 10.17 -1.72 2.45
C SER A 134 10.88 -2.28 1.22
N ALA A 135 11.60 -1.43 0.48
CA ALA A 135 12.18 -1.82 -0.80
C ALA A 135 13.43 -2.71 -0.70
N ASN A 136 13.96 -2.90 0.50
CA ASN A 136 15.11 -3.77 0.70
C ASN A 136 14.71 -5.25 0.66
N PRO A 137 15.65 -6.17 0.33
CA PRO A 137 15.37 -7.60 0.43
C PRO A 137 15.00 -8.00 1.86
N CYS A 138 14.16 -9.00 2.00
CA CYS A 138 13.83 -9.55 3.32
C CYS A 138 14.99 -10.41 3.82
N LEU A 139 15.42 -10.14 5.05
CA LEU A 139 16.45 -10.91 5.70
C LEU A 139 15.78 -11.79 6.77
N LEU A 140 15.99 -13.09 6.66
CA LEU A 140 15.50 -14.05 7.64
C LEU A 140 16.68 -14.43 8.52
N TYR A 141 16.54 -14.17 9.76
CA TYR A 141 17.57 -14.48 10.75
C TYR A 141 17.18 -15.69 11.58
#